data_15a04d40acdeb0a6751b55c87858bdcb
#
_entry.id   15a04d40acdeb0a6751b55c87858bdcb
#
_cell.length_a   1.000
_cell.length_b   1.000
_cell.length_c   1.000
_cell.angle_alpha   90.00
_cell.angle_beta   90.00
_cell.angle_gamma   90.00
#
_symmetry.space_group_name_H-M   'P 1'
#
loop_
_entity.id
_entity.type
_entity.pdbx_description
1 polymer ?
#
loop_
_entity_poly.entity_id
_entity_poly.type
_entity_poly.pdbx_seq_one_letter_code
_entity_poly.pdbx_strand_id
1 'polypeptide(L)'
;TSGTNVDAKQPAQTSVTVTEGTWTFEGYAETNAQTVADKDLKFTGKWNFTPAPKYKVTYEFVSEDPNRALPAEVTELLPTDANEYTDGTAVQAVQPAKDSIEVTGGTWKFLKYDADSKTIAGSDVKFTGTWTFEARRPQGPTPPPSSSDSTPPPSSSGDKPSGSTDGTPGNSSDKDGKDVRGSATGKKVLPKTGSETSIFAIAAGFALILLSALVYRFKKAN
;
A
#
# COMPACT_ATOMS: atom_id res chain seq x y z
N THR A 1 -0.38 12.06 -61.45
CA THR A 1 -0.43 12.87 -62.65
C THR A 1 -0.92 14.26 -62.28
N SER A 2 -0.31 15.31 -62.80
CA SER A 2 -0.77 16.69 -62.58
C SER A 2 -2.24 16.83 -63.01
N GLY A 3 -3.06 17.58 -62.26
CA GLY A 3 -4.49 17.75 -62.50
C GLY A 3 -5.42 16.68 -61.92
N THR A 4 -4.90 15.66 -61.24
CA THR A 4 -5.72 14.66 -60.56
C THR A 4 -6.19 15.16 -59.18
N ASN A 5 -7.47 15.00 -58.89
CA ASN A 5 -8.01 15.26 -57.54
C ASN A 5 -7.78 14.04 -56.63
N VAL A 6 -7.33 14.30 -55.43
CA VAL A 6 -7.05 13.31 -54.40
C VAL A 6 -7.76 13.72 -53.12
N ASP A 7 -8.53 12.79 -52.55
CA ASP A 7 -9.15 12.96 -51.25
C ASP A 7 -8.23 12.45 -50.13
N ALA A 8 -8.35 13.07 -48.96
CA ALA A 8 -7.68 12.59 -47.77
C ALA A 8 -8.21 11.19 -47.40
N LYS A 9 -7.31 10.24 -47.22
CA LYS A 9 -7.67 8.90 -46.77
C LYS A 9 -7.84 8.88 -45.25
N GLN A 10 -9.01 8.48 -44.80
CA GLN A 10 -9.28 8.35 -43.37
C GLN A 10 -8.30 7.38 -42.69
N PRO A 11 -7.91 7.67 -41.43
CA PRO A 11 -7.08 6.75 -40.65
C PRO A 11 -7.85 5.43 -40.38
N ALA A 12 -7.13 4.34 -40.18
CA ALA A 12 -7.73 3.02 -39.90
C ALA A 12 -8.54 3.02 -38.59
N GLN A 13 -8.21 3.91 -37.66
CA GLN A 13 -8.93 4.11 -36.41
C GLN A 13 -9.19 5.61 -36.24
N THR A 14 -10.43 5.95 -35.92
CA THR A 14 -10.85 7.33 -35.62
C THR A 14 -10.94 7.63 -34.13
N SER A 15 -10.74 6.58 -33.29
CA SER A 15 -10.68 6.69 -31.84
C SER A 15 -9.64 5.73 -31.30
N VAL A 16 -8.79 6.20 -30.37
CA VAL A 16 -7.77 5.40 -29.68
C VAL A 16 -7.84 5.69 -28.20
N THR A 17 -8.21 4.66 -27.41
CA THR A 17 -8.25 4.76 -25.94
C THR A 17 -6.91 4.33 -25.37
N VAL A 18 -6.38 5.14 -24.46
CA VAL A 18 -5.19 4.90 -23.64
C VAL A 18 -5.55 5.08 -22.16
N THR A 19 -4.63 4.74 -21.27
CA THR A 19 -4.85 4.84 -19.81
C THR A 19 -5.24 6.25 -19.36
N GLU A 20 -4.65 7.26 -20.00
CA GLU A 20 -4.86 8.67 -19.64
C GLU A 20 -6.11 9.28 -20.26
N GLY A 21 -6.76 8.61 -21.23
CA GLY A 21 -7.93 9.16 -21.92
C GLY A 21 -8.14 8.59 -23.32
N THR A 22 -8.87 9.34 -24.13
CA THR A 22 -9.22 8.93 -25.49
C THR A 22 -8.84 10.00 -26.50
N TRP A 23 -8.11 9.60 -27.53
CA TRP A 23 -7.86 10.41 -28.72
C TRP A 23 -8.97 10.17 -29.74
N THR A 24 -9.58 11.23 -30.25
CA THR A 24 -10.60 11.18 -31.28
C THR A 24 -10.14 11.99 -32.48
N PHE A 25 -10.20 11.37 -33.65
CA PHE A 25 -9.87 12.05 -34.93
C PHE A 25 -11.00 12.99 -35.28
N GLU A 26 -10.67 14.30 -35.43
CA GLU A 26 -11.64 15.34 -35.76
C GLU A 26 -11.76 15.57 -37.27
N GLY A 27 -10.82 15.03 -38.05
CA GLY A 27 -10.79 15.22 -39.50
C GLY A 27 -9.48 15.81 -39.99
N TYR A 28 -9.44 16.07 -41.28
CA TYR A 28 -8.33 16.76 -41.92
C TYR A 28 -8.65 18.27 -42.06
N ALA A 29 -7.61 19.08 -41.95
CA ALA A 29 -7.73 20.54 -42.17
C ALA A 29 -8.20 20.84 -43.60
N GLU A 30 -7.78 19.99 -44.54
CA GLU A 30 -8.18 20.05 -45.93
C GLU A 30 -9.49 19.27 -46.11
N THR A 31 -10.62 19.97 -46.15
CA THR A 31 -11.96 19.36 -46.18
C THR A 31 -12.41 18.89 -47.55
N ASN A 32 -11.75 19.34 -48.62
CA ASN A 32 -12.09 19.01 -49.99
C ASN A 32 -10.94 18.27 -50.67
N ALA A 33 -11.28 17.57 -51.75
CA ALA A 33 -10.28 16.97 -52.63
C ALA A 33 -9.25 18.04 -53.06
N GLN A 34 -7.99 17.68 -52.97
CA GLN A 34 -6.87 18.54 -53.38
C GLN A 34 -6.38 18.12 -54.78
N THR A 35 -6.16 19.09 -55.65
CA THR A 35 -5.64 18.79 -56.98
C THR A 35 -4.13 18.65 -56.93
N VAL A 36 -3.61 17.54 -57.47
CA VAL A 36 -2.19 17.33 -57.65
C VAL A 36 -1.67 18.33 -58.69
N ALA A 37 -0.83 19.26 -58.25
CA ALA A 37 -0.05 20.11 -59.09
C ALA A 37 1.38 19.58 -59.19
N ASP A 38 2.35 20.44 -59.45
CA ASP A 38 3.77 20.05 -59.53
C ASP A 38 4.45 19.86 -58.16
N LYS A 39 3.66 19.72 -57.08
CA LYS A 39 4.13 19.56 -55.70
C LYS A 39 3.43 18.37 -55.03
N ASP A 40 4.11 17.80 -54.04
CA ASP A 40 3.52 16.80 -53.16
C ASP A 40 2.32 17.41 -52.40
N LEU A 41 1.24 16.63 -52.25
CA LEU A 41 0.10 16.98 -51.41
C LEU A 41 0.34 16.48 -49.99
N LYS A 42 -0.05 17.31 -49.03
CA LYS A 42 -0.04 16.98 -47.60
C LYS A 42 -1.43 17.22 -47.01
N PHE A 43 -1.97 16.19 -46.39
CA PHE A 43 -3.18 16.32 -45.58
C PHE A 43 -2.80 16.30 -44.10
N THR A 44 -3.29 17.28 -43.34
CA THR A 44 -3.00 17.43 -41.91
C THR A 44 -4.21 17.05 -41.10
N GLY A 45 -4.12 15.88 -40.44
CA GLY A 45 -5.18 15.37 -39.55
C GLY A 45 -5.09 15.97 -38.16
N LYS A 46 -6.25 16.27 -37.59
CA LYS A 46 -6.38 16.79 -36.21
C LYS A 46 -6.98 15.73 -35.31
N TRP A 47 -6.38 15.58 -34.15
CA TRP A 47 -6.84 14.70 -33.08
C TRP A 47 -7.14 15.50 -31.83
N ASN A 48 -8.26 15.18 -31.18
CA ASN A 48 -8.66 15.75 -29.90
C ASN A 48 -8.45 14.74 -28.79
N PHE A 49 -7.91 15.18 -27.65
CA PHE A 49 -7.71 14.34 -26.48
C PHE A 49 -8.74 14.67 -25.41
N THR A 50 -9.48 13.65 -24.98
CA THR A 50 -10.39 13.71 -23.84
C THR A 50 -9.77 12.91 -22.69
N PRO A 51 -9.37 13.57 -21.59
CA PRO A 51 -8.81 12.87 -20.43
C PRO A 51 -9.77 11.86 -19.84
N ALA A 52 -9.24 10.75 -19.33
CA ALA A 52 -10.01 9.79 -18.55
C ALA A 52 -10.49 10.43 -17.24
N PRO A 53 -11.70 10.12 -16.76
CA PRO A 53 -12.17 10.52 -15.45
C PRO A 53 -11.21 10.07 -14.36
N LYS A 54 -11.07 10.88 -13.31
CA LYS A 54 -10.26 10.59 -12.13
C LYS A 54 -11.17 10.47 -10.91
N TYR A 55 -10.79 9.56 -10.03
CA TYR A 55 -11.54 9.20 -8.84
C TYR A 55 -10.63 9.24 -7.62
N LYS A 56 -11.22 9.44 -6.43
CA LYS A 56 -10.51 9.59 -5.16
C LYS A 56 -10.74 8.40 -4.25
N VAL A 57 -9.82 8.23 -3.31
CA VAL A 57 -9.94 7.30 -2.20
C VAL A 57 -10.14 8.11 -0.92
N THR A 58 -11.14 7.72 -0.14
CA THR A 58 -11.48 8.35 1.14
C THR A 58 -11.54 7.31 2.25
N TYR A 59 -11.41 7.76 3.48
CA TYR A 59 -11.42 6.91 4.66
C TYR A 59 -12.45 7.40 5.66
N GLU A 60 -13.06 6.47 6.38
CA GLU A 60 -13.97 6.73 7.48
C GLU A 60 -13.68 5.75 8.61
N PHE A 61 -13.73 6.21 9.86
CA PHE A 61 -13.69 5.34 11.01
C PHE A 61 -15.04 5.22 11.68
N VAL A 62 -15.37 4.01 12.10
CA VAL A 62 -16.59 3.71 12.85
C VAL A 62 -16.27 2.93 14.11
N SER A 63 -17.09 3.10 15.14
CA SER A 63 -17.03 2.27 16.33
C SER A 63 -17.74 0.93 16.07
N GLU A 64 -17.18 -0.16 16.59
CA GLU A 64 -17.85 -1.47 16.64
C GLU A 64 -19.12 -1.41 17.49
N ASP A 65 -19.11 -0.62 18.58
CA ASP A 65 -20.29 -0.33 19.39
C ASP A 65 -20.94 0.97 18.91
N PRO A 66 -22.14 0.92 18.28
CA PRO A 66 -22.82 2.09 17.76
C PRO A 66 -23.23 3.10 18.86
N ASN A 67 -23.28 2.65 20.14
CA ASN A 67 -23.62 3.52 21.28
C ASN A 67 -22.39 4.24 21.86
N ARG A 68 -21.20 3.96 21.35
CA ARG A 68 -19.95 4.56 21.80
C ARG A 68 -19.29 5.32 20.65
N ALA A 69 -19.38 6.63 20.68
CA ALA A 69 -18.74 7.47 19.66
C ALA A 69 -17.20 7.36 19.74
N LEU A 70 -16.55 7.46 18.59
CA LEU A 70 -15.10 7.58 18.52
C LEU A 70 -14.64 8.92 19.07
N PRO A 71 -13.59 8.96 19.92
CA PRO A 71 -13.00 10.20 20.39
C PRO A 71 -12.14 10.87 19.30
N ALA A 72 -11.82 12.15 19.50
CA ALA A 72 -11.04 12.93 18.55
C ALA A 72 -9.66 12.29 18.25
N GLU A 73 -9.01 11.76 19.27
CA GLU A 73 -7.71 11.11 19.16
C GLU A 73 -7.68 9.91 18.19
N VAL A 74 -8.82 9.25 18.04
CA VAL A 74 -8.98 8.18 17.04
C VAL A 74 -9.31 8.75 15.66
N THR A 75 -10.21 9.72 15.58
CA THR A 75 -10.62 10.31 14.30
C THR A 75 -9.50 11.09 13.62
N GLU A 76 -8.57 11.67 14.37
CA GLU A 76 -7.36 12.34 13.88
C GLU A 76 -6.36 11.39 13.20
N LEU A 77 -6.51 10.08 13.40
CA LEU A 77 -5.68 9.05 12.73
C LEU A 77 -6.19 8.66 11.34
N LEU A 78 -7.27 9.28 10.84
CA LEU A 78 -7.80 9.02 9.50
C LEU A 78 -6.71 9.24 8.45
N PRO A 79 -6.40 8.22 7.64
CA PRO A 79 -5.48 8.39 6.54
C PRO A 79 -6.03 9.37 5.50
N THR A 80 -5.12 10.02 4.80
CA THR A 80 -5.45 10.85 3.63
C THR A 80 -4.75 10.27 2.41
N ASP A 81 -5.45 10.22 1.29
CA ASP A 81 -4.88 9.87 0.01
C ASP A 81 -5.10 11.04 -0.95
N ALA A 82 -4.00 11.69 -1.35
CA ALA A 82 -4.02 12.82 -2.26
C ALA A 82 -3.96 12.41 -3.74
N ASN A 83 -3.82 11.10 -4.01
CA ASN A 83 -3.74 10.60 -5.37
C ASN A 83 -5.12 10.58 -6.03
N GLU A 84 -5.07 10.65 -7.36
CA GLU A 84 -6.24 10.43 -8.20
C GLU A 84 -6.02 9.18 -9.06
N TYR A 85 -7.04 8.40 -9.20
CA TYR A 85 -7.01 7.08 -9.82
C TYR A 85 -7.90 7.02 -11.05
N THR A 86 -7.53 6.21 -12.04
CA THR A 86 -8.37 5.89 -13.18
C THR A 86 -9.26 4.68 -12.90
N ASP A 87 -10.31 4.54 -13.67
CA ASP A 87 -11.16 3.36 -13.67
C ASP A 87 -10.34 2.07 -13.85
N GLY A 88 -10.74 0.99 -13.18
CA GLY A 88 -10.04 -0.29 -13.18
C GLY A 88 -8.81 -0.36 -12.25
N THR A 89 -8.39 0.75 -11.62
CA THR A 89 -7.24 0.73 -10.69
C THR A 89 -7.60 0.04 -9.38
N ALA A 90 -6.79 -0.96 -8.97
CA ALA A 90 -6.89 -1.55 -7.65
C ALA A 90 -6.11 -0.70 -6.64
N VAL A 91 -6.75 -0.31 -5.54
CA VAL A 91 -6.18 0.49 -4.47
C VAL A 91 -6.19 -0.29 -3.16
N GLN A 92 -5.10 -0.19 -2.39
CA GLN A 92 -4.96 -0.82 -1.08
C GLN A 92 -5.38 0.14 0.02
N ALA A 93 -6.00 -0.36 1.08
CA ALA A 93 -6.31 0.43 2.25
C ALA A 93 -5.01 0.86 2.97
N VAL A 94 -4.86 2.16 3.21
CA VAL A 94 -3.75 2.71 4.01
C VAL A 94 -4.08 2.53 5.49
N GLN A 95 -3.19 1.85 6.22
CA GLN A 95 -3.39 1.62 7.65
C GLN A 95 -3.31 2.93 8.44
N PRO A 96 -4.07 3.06 9.56
CA PRO A 96 -3.93 4.21 10.44
C PRO A 96 -2.50 4.28 11.01
N ALA A 97 -2.05 5.49 11.33
CA ALA A 97 -0.70 5.72 11.87
C ALA A 97 -0.46 4.99 13.21
N LYS A 98 -1.52 4.68 13.93
CA LYS A 98 -1.52 3.86 15.16
C LYS A 98 -2.72 2.92 15.12
N ASP A 99 -2.52 1.71 15.58
CA ASP A 99 -3.54 0.68 15.72
C ASP A 99 -4.19 0.64 17.10
N SER A 100 -3.69 1.46 18.04
CA SER A 100 -4.13 1.49 19.43
C SER A 100 -3.96 2.89 20.03
N ILE A 101 -4.97 3.36 20.77
CA ILE A 101 -4.99 4.65 21.48
C ILE A 101 -5.51 4.45 22.88
N GLU A 102 -4.71 4.83 23.88
CA GLU A 102 -5.16 4.87 25.26
C GLU A 102 -5.93 6.16 25.56
N VAL A 103 -7.09 6.01 26.17
CA VAL A 103 -7.94 7.12 26.64
C VAL A 103 -8.38 6.87 28.08
N THR A 104 -9.02 7.87 28.69
CA THR A 104 -9.60 7.72 30.00
C THR A 104 -10.63 6.59 30.01
N GLY A 105 -10.38 5.58 30.85
CA GLY A 105 -11.28 4.44 31.03
C GLY A 105 -10.97 3.21 30.18
N GLY A 106 -10.02 3.26 29.23
CA GLY A 106 -9.66 2.11 28.42
C GLY A 106 -8.81 2.41 27.20
N THR A 107 -8.86 1.52 26.24
CA THR A 107 -8.03 1.58 25.04
C THR A 107 -8.90 1.34 23.80
N TRP A 108 -8.78 2.21 22.81
CA TRP A 108 -9.33 1.98 21.49
C TRP A 108 -8.32 1.19 20.66
N LYS A 109 -8.81 0.18 19.92
CA LYS A 109 -8.00 -0.65 19.03
C LYS A 109 -8.60 -0.70 17.64
N PHE A 110 -7.77 -0.51 16.64
CA PHE A 110 -8.17 -0.70 15.25
C PHE A 110 -8.33 -2.19 14.96
N LEU A 111 -9.46 -2.59 14.42
CA LEU A 111 -9.71 -3.97 14.06
C LEU A 111 -9.31 -4.25 12.61
N LYS A 112 -9.96 -3.58 11.69
CA LYS A 112 -9.76 -3.79 10.25
C LYS A 112 -10.54 -2.76 9.43
N TYR A 113 -10.21 -2.69 8.17
CA TYR A 113 -11.09 -2.09 7.16
C TYR A 113 -12.15 -3.09 6.69
N ASP A 114 -13.20 -2.58 6.05
CA ASP A 114 -14.24 -3.37 5.38
C ASP A 114 -13.67 -4.20 4.21
N ALA A 115 -12.54 -3.77 3.62
CA ALA A 115 -11.76 -4.53 2.65
C ALA A 115 -10.29 -4.09 2.69
N ASP A 116 -9.35 -5.01 2.39
CA ASP A 116 -7.93 -4.70 2.28
C ASP A 116 -7.61 -3.96 0.98
N SER A 117 -8.39 -4.20 -0.05
CA SER A 117 -8.28 -3.52 -1.34
C SER A 117 -9.64 -3.38 -2.01
N LYS A 118 -9.78 -2.31 -2.82
CA LYS A 118 -10.97 -2.06 -3.65
C LYS A 118 -10.54 -1.62 -5.03
N THR A 119 -11.36 -1.91 -6.04
CA THR A 119 -11.12 -1.47 -7.41
C THR A 119 -11.98 -0.24 -7.70
N ILE A 120 -11.38 0.78 -8.30
CA ILE A 120 -12.12 1.94 -8.83
C ILE A 120 -13.03 1.45 -9.94
N ALA A 121 -14.33 1.69 -9.81
CA ALA A 121 -15.35 1.27 -10.77
C ALA A 121 -16.28 2.44 -11.12
N GLY A 122 -15.74 3.43 -11.83
CA GLY A 122 -16.48 4.59 -12.29
C GLY A 122 -16.93 5.56 -11.18
N SER A 123 -16.40 5.42 -9.95
CA SER A 123 -16.73 6.27 -8.80
C SER A 123 -15.62 6.30 -7.76
N ASP A 124 -15.64 7.29 -6.87
CA ASP A 124 -14.79 7.36 -5.70
C ASP A 124 -14.94 6.12 -4.81
N VAL A 125 -13.86 5.71 -4.16
CA VAL A 125 -13.83 4.58 -3.24
C VAL A 125 -13.66 5.08 -1.81
N LYS A 126 -14.42 4.47 -0.88
CA LYS A 126 -14.31 4.72 0.54
C LYS A 126 -13.94 3.44 1.28
N PHE A 127 -12.92 3.50 2.14
CA PHE A 127 -12.59 2.44 3.10
C PHE A 127 -13.16 2.80 4.46
N THR A 128 -13.90 1.86 5.08
CA THR A 128 -14.47 2.03 6.41
C THR A 128 -13.70 1.17 7.41
N GLY A 129 -12.96 1.83 8.30
CA GLY A 129 -12.18 1.17 9.35
C GLY A 129 -12.95 1.07 10.66
N THR A 130 -12.96 -0.10 11.26
CA THR A 130 -13.68 -0.37 12.52
C THR A 130 -12.73 -0.34 13.70
N TRP A 131 -13.13 0.36 14.75
CA TRP A 131 -12.42 0.45 16.02
C TRP A 131 -13.26 -0.15 17.15
N THR A 132 -12.62 -0.89 18.06
CA THR A 132 -13.25 -1.45 19.27
C THR A 132 -12.68 -0.79 20.52
N PHE A 133 -13.48 -0.72 21.58
CA PHE A 133 -13.07 -0.17 22.86
C PHE A 133 -12.94 -1.27 23.92
N GLU A 134 -11.74 -1.40 24.46
CA GLU A 134 -11.47 -2.26 25.62
C GLU A 134 -11.45 -1.43 26.90
N ALA A 135 -12.43 -1.62 27.76
CA ALA A 135 -12.47 -0.95 29.06
C ALA A 135 -11.33 -1.40 29.95
N ARG A 136 -10.67 -0.46 30.63
CA ARG A 136 -9.68 -0.78 31.66
C ARG A 136 -10.37 -1.56 32.78
N ARG A 137 -9.90 -2.77 33.06
CA ARG A 137 -10.41 -3.54 34.19
C ARG A 137 -10.12 -2.75 35.49
N PRO A 138 -11.10 -2.53 36.40
CA PRO A 138 -10.81 -1.95 37.69
C PRO A 138 -9.71 -2.75 38.37
N GLN A 139 -8.60 -2.10 38.70
CA GLN A 139 -7.64 -2.73 39.62
C GLN A 139 -8.37 -2.93 40.94
N GLY A 140 -8.57 -4.20 41.33
CA GLY A 140 -9.07 -4.50 42.65
C GLY A 140 -8.21 -3.82 43.72
N PRO A 141 -8.76 -3.53 44.91
CA PRO A 141 -7.99 -2.87 45.96
C PRO A 141 -6.68 -3.63 46.13
N THR A 142 -5.57 -2.91 46.07
CA THR A 142 -4.25 -3.48 46.42
C THR A 142 -4.36 -4.12 47.80
N PRO A 143 -4.02 -5.41 47.95
CA PRO A 143 -4.02 -6.00 49.27
C PRO A 143 -3.11 -5.16 50.18
N PRO A 144 -3.50 -4.92 51.44
CA PRO A 144 -2.67 -4.16 52.37
C PRO A 144 -1.30 -4.83 52.45
N PRO A 145 -0.22 -4.03 52.58
CA PRO A 145 1.12 -4.62 52.75
C PRO A 145 1.08 -5.61 53.92
N SER A 146 1.43 -6.84 53.66
CA SER A 146 1.61 -7.83 54.69
C SER A 146 2.66 -7.33 55.65
N SER A 147 2.25 -6.86 56.83
CA SER A 147 3.13 -6.63 57.95
C SER A 147 3.61 -7.99 58.45
N SER A 148 4.72 -8.44 57.90
CA SER A 148 5.49 -9.54 58.46
C SER A 148 6.29 -9.04 59.65
N ASP A 149 5.61 -8.77 60.76
CA ASP A 149 6.24 -8.67 62.06
C ASP A 149 6.04 -10.01 62.76
N SER A 150 6.93 -10.95 62.48
CA SER A 150 7.11 -12.15 63.23
C SER A 150 8.47 -12.08 63.92
N THR A 151 8.46 -11.48 65.09
CA THR A 151 9.52 -11.65 66.07
C THR A 151 9.61 -13.14 66.45
N PRO A 152 10.75 -13.81 66.26
CA PRO A 152 10.88 -15.18 66.74
C PRO A 152 11.01 -15.21 68.26
N PRO A 153 10.34 -16.17 68.97
CA PRO A 153 10.52 -16.31 70.39
C PRO A 153 11.92 -16.90 70.76
N PRO A 154 12.49 -16.57 71.94
CA PRO A 154 13.84 -16.97 72.32
C PRO A 154 13.97 -18.49 72.54
N SER A 155 15.03 -19.03 71.97
CA SER A 155 15.46 -20.39 72.13
C SER A 155 15.87 -20.67 73.62
N SER A 156 15.27 -21.65 74.21
CA SER A 156 15.83 -22.30 75.44
C SER A 156 16.61 -23.56 75.08
N SER A 157 17.85 -23.57 75.48
CA SER A 157 18.84 -24.63 75.37
C SER A 157 18.44 -25.91 76.18
N GLY A 158 18.82 -27.06 75.61
CA GLY A 158 18.69 -28.36 76.29
C GLY A 158 19.35 -29.48 75.48
N ASP A 159 20.60 -29.70 75.78
CA ASP A 159 21.37 -30.95 75.84
C ASP A 159 21.23 -32.09 74.81
N LYS A 160 22.40 -32.46 74.30
CA LYS A 160 23.02 -33.64 73.69
C LYS A 160 22.70 -34.97 74.46
N PRO A 161 23.05 -36.26 73.94
CA PRO A 161 23.96 -36.63 72.85
C PRO A 161 23.59 -37.91 72.04
N SER A 162 24.43 -38.14 71.00
CA SER A 162 25.07 -39.43 70.63
C SER A 162 24.33 -40.50 69.80
N GLY A 163 25.07 -40.95 68.73
CA GLY A 163 24.89 -42.21 68.02
C GLY A 163 25.12 -42.09 66.51
N SER A 164 26.28 -42.14 66.11
CA SER A 164 27.15 -43.08 65.37
C SER A 164 26.45 -43.98 64.35
N THR A 165 27.09 -43.98 63.20
CA THR A 165 27.52 -44.97 62.17
C THR A 165 26.88 -44.75 60.81
N ASP A 166 27.69 -44.38 59.90
CA ASP A 166 28.56 -45.19 59.01
C ASP A 166 27.83 -45.59 57.70
N GLY A 167 28.51 -45.36 56.57
CA GLY A 167 28.13 -45.94 55.32
C GLY A 167 28.37 -45.06 54.06
N THR A 168 29.62 -44.80 53.77
CA THR A 168 30.13 -44.49 52.42
C THR A 168 30.32 -45.84 51.67
N PRO A 169 30.60 -45.98 50.42
CA PRO A 169 30.64 -45.07 49.22
C PRO A 169 30.16 -45.77 47.94
N GLY A 170 30.33 -45.10 46.84
CA GLY A 170 30.38 -45.66 45.48
C GLY A 170 29.90 -44.72 44.43
N ASN A 171 30.70 -43.98 43.85
CA ASN A 171 31.73 -44.11 42.81
C ASN A 171 31.19 -44.33 41.43
N SER A 172 31.76 -43.51 40.61
CA SER A 172 32.13 -43.70 39.17
C SER A 172 31.06 -43.29 38.15
N SER A 173 31.41 -42.46 37.35
CA SER A 173 32.44 -42.24 36.33
C SER A 173 31.79 -41.77 35.04
N ASP A 174 32.35 -40.68 34.58
CA ASP A 174 32.93 -40.47 33.24
C ASP A 174 31.97 -40.52 32.05
N LYS A 175 32.06 -39.64 31.19
CA LYS A 175 33.02 -38.97 30.36
C LYS A 175 32.36 -38.22 29.24
N ASP A 176 32.99 -37.09 28.95
CA ASP A 176 33.31 -36.57 27.62
C ASP A 176 32.19 -36.35 26.64
N GLY A 177 32.05 -35.21 26.13
CA GLY A 177 32.94 -34.52 25.29
C GLY A 177 32.34 -33.38 24.50
N LYS A 178 33.07 -32.38 24.52
CA LYS A 178 33.44 -31.54 23.39
C LYS A 178 32.50 -30.45 22.88
N ASP A 179 32.97 -29.24 23.19
CA ASP A 179 32.88 -28.02 22.40
C ASP A 179 32.55 -28.19 20.92
N VAL A 180 31.59 -27.39 20.45
CA VAL A 180 31.84 -26.63 19.22
C VAL A 180 31.20 -25.25 19.35
N ARG A 181 32.03 -24.26 19.41
CA ARG A 181 31.77 -22.86 19.10
C ARG A 181 31.07 -22.74 17.73
N GLY A 182 30.06 -21.94 17.66
CA GLY A 182 29.46 -21.52 16.42
C GLY A 182 28.71 -20.22 16.60
N SER A 183 29.46 -19.14 16.81
CA SER A 183 28.97 -17.78 16.65
C SER A 183 28.60 -17.58 15.17
N ALA A 184 27.33 -17.34 14.91
CA ALA A 184 26.89 -16.82 13.63
C ALA A 184 25.82 -15.75 13.86
N THR A 185 26.27 -14.54 14.03
CA THR A 185 25.52 -13.32 13.81
C THR A 185 25.07 -13.27 12.34
N GLY A 186 23.95 -13.87 12.03
CA GLY A 186 23.28 -13.74 10.75
C GLY A 186 22.38 -12.50 10.75
N LYS A 187 22.93 -11.35 10.39
CA LYS A 187 22.12 -10.23 9.92
C LYS A 187 21.33 -10.70 8.70
N LYS A 188 20.05 -10.91 8.87
CA LYS A 188 19.13 -11.12 7.77
C LYS A 188 18.97 -9.78 7.06
N VAL A 189 19.73 -9.59 6.00
CA VAL A 189 19.56 -8.48 5.05
C VAL A 189 18.30 -8.81 4.26
N LEU A 190 17.26 -8.02 4.48
CA LEU A 190 16.07 -8.02 3.62
C LEU A 190 16.50 -7.55 2.22
N PRO A 191 16.06 -8.18 1.15
CA PRO A 191 16.31 -7.68 -0.20
C PRO A 191 15.57 -6.36 -0.36
N LYS A 192 16.33 -5.32 -0.64
CA LYS A 192 15.86 -4.00 -1.01
C LYS A 192 15.36 -4.10 -2.46
N THR A 193 14.10 -4.45 -2.65
CA THR A 193 13.41 -4.27 -3.92
C THR A 193 12.88 -2.85 -3.98
N GLY A 194 13.78 -1.93 -4.21
CA GLY A 194 13.47 -0.58 -4.62
C GLY A 194 13.75 -0.48 -6.11
N SER A 195 12.83 -0.89 -6.93
CA SER A 195 12.83 -0.45 -8.32
C SER A 195 11.94 0.79 -8.39
N GLU A 196 12.55 1.93 -8.17
CA GLU A 196 12.03 3.19 -8.66
C GLU A 196 12.09 3.14 -10.19
N THR A 197 11.10 2.50 -10.78
CA THR A 197 10.89 2.62 -12.23
C THR A 197 10.29 4.00 -12.43
N SER A 198 11.13 4.93 -12.83
CA SER A 198 10.75 6.27 -13.27
C SER A 198 9.62 6.18 -14.28
N ILE A 199 8.43 6.57 -13.87
CA ILE A 199 7.21 6.67 -14.70
C ILE A 199 7.38 7.75 -15.79
N PHE A 200 8.47 8.51 -15.76
CA PHE A 200 8.79 9.55 -16.75
C PHE A 200 9.32 9.05 -18.09
N ALA A 201 9.70 7.77 -18.21
CA ALA A 201 10.26 7.27 -19.48
C ALA A 201 9.20 6.85 -20.51
N ILE A 202 7.93 6.66 -20.11
CA ILE A 202 6.87 6.19 -21.02
C ILE A 202 6.18 7.35 -21.76
N ALA A 203 6.14 8.54 -21.17
CA ALA A 203 5.51 9.71 -21.80
C ALA A 203 6.30 10.25 -23.00
N ALA A 204 7.61 10.04 -23.07
CA ALA A 204 8.44 10.55 -24.18
C ALA A 204 8.39 9.65 -25.43
N GLY A 205 8.04 8.38 -25.31
CA GLY A 205 8.00 7.44 -26.44
C GLY A 205 6.79 7.61 -27.36
N PHE A 206 5.66 8.04 -26.81
CA PHE A 206 4.42 8.16 -27.60
C PHE A 206 4.26 9.50 -28.33
N ALA A 207 4.94 10.55 -27.89
CA ALA A 207 4.91 11.85 -28.58
C ALA A 207 5.58 11.81 -29.95
N LEU A 208 6.49 10.87 -30.20
CA LEU A 208 7.19 10.73 -31.48
C LEU A 208 6.40 9.94 -32.54
N ILE A 209 5.40 9.17 -32.15
CA ILE A 209 4.58 8.39 -33.10
C ILE A 209 3.44 9.23 -33.68
N LEU A 210 2.98 10.25 -32.97
CA LEU A 210 1.86 11.11 -33.41
C LEU A 210 2.28 12.26 -34.32
N LEU A 211 3.59 12.49 -34.49
CA LEU A 211 4.13 13.52 -35.42
C LEU A 211 4.52 12.94 -36.78
N SER A 212 4.19 11.66 -37.07
CA SER A 212 4.30 11.16 -38.42
C SER A 212 3.19 11.79 -39.29
N ALA A 213 3.44 13.01 -39.72
CA ALA A 213 2.75 13.51 -40.90
C ALA A 213 2.90 12.45 -42.00
N LEU A 214 1.78 11.81 -42.37
CA LEU A 214 1.74 10.84 -43.43
C LEU A 214 2.08 11.56 -44.73
N VAL A 215 3.37 11.69 -45.01
CA VAL A 215 3.85 12.21 -46.28
C VAL A 215 3.65 11.10 -47.31
N TYR A 216 2.53 11.13 -48.01
CA TYR A 216 2.27 10.27 -49.14
C TYR A 216 3.10 10.78 -50.31
N ARG A 217 4.30 10.23 -50.52
CA ARG A 217 5.08 10.50 -51.75
C ARG A 217 4.52 9.64 -52.86
N PHE A 218 3.80 10.28 -53.78
CA PHE A 218 3.57 9.67 -55.09
C PHE A 218 4.87 9.69 -55.86
N LYS A 219 5.52 8.51 -56.00
CA LYS A 219 6.65 8.29 -56.87
C LYS A 219 6.13 8.35 -58.31
N LYS A 220 6.58 9.37 -59.07
CA LYS A 220 6.32 9.49 -60.50
C LYS A 220 6.86 8.21 -61.16
N ALA A 221 5.96 7.34 -61.63
CA ALA A 221 6.36 6.24 -62.50
C ALA A 221 6.51 6.83 -63.91
N ASN A 222 7.71 6.70 -64.43
CA ASN A 222 8.01 6.91 -65.83
C ASN A 222 7.36 5.80 -66.65
#